data_928f83664c0c886d441b594f48aa9c75
#
_entry.id   928f83664c0c886d441b594f48aa9c75
#
_cell.length_a   1.000
_cell.length_b   1.000
_cell.length_c   1.000
_cell.angle_alpha   90.00
_cell.angle_beta   90.00
_cell.angle_gamma   90.00
#
_symmetry.space_group_name_H-M   'P 1'
#
loop_
_entity.id
_entity.type
_entity.pdbx_description
1 polymer ?
#
loop_
_entity_poly.entity_id
_entity_poly.type
_entity_poly.pdbx_seq_one_letter_code
_entity_poly.pdbx_strand_id
1 'polypeptide(L)'
;SCASILSDPSSIERIEVIKGPASVLYGSDALGGVVNIITKKGSKKPFEAEGSVAWNGAGHGWAETISLGGTYKGLNYHLDAGYQSHGNIKTPLGYQKGTDFRQKNASAFLSYDFNEHFTAGLRADTFDSDINSSSWEYEQDPNSEFFVHIPKWKRDKVALFAEGKNLNEYLTRLRWDGYWQKNHKNMRNYVSLSPMPHAKVITDSLADNRIKTYGTSLQADWQLGESNFLITGYEFVQDQLEADTEARSSMSMGPMTMSNKQTHRYNKGKETTNAIFASMETTLPMDFTLNYGVRYTWVESKLNKASASVNGYESK
;
A
#
# COMPACT_ATOMS: atom_id res chain seq x y z
N SER A 1 3.68 -5.94 3.37
CA SER A 1 3.99 -4.79 2.51
C SER A 1 3.33 -3.52 3.06
N CYS A 2 4.13 -2.50 3.36
CA CYS A 2 3.66 -1.21 3.91
C CYS A 2 2.81 -0.37 2.92
N ALA A 3 2.61 -0.83 1.71
CA ALA A 3 1.90 -0.08 0.67
C ALA A 3 0.37 0.02 0.89
N SER A 4 -0.20 -0.86 1.71
CA SER A 4 -1.63 -0.85 2.05
C SER A 4 -2.02 0.20 3.11
N ILE A 5 -1.04 0.78 3.80
CA ILE A 5 -1.26 1.77 4.88
C ILE A 5 -1.41 3.20 4.34
N LEU A 6 -1.25 3.39 3.03
CA LEU A 6 -1.27 4.70 2.37
C LEU A 6 -2.68 5.10 1.89
N SER A 7 -3.71 4.70 2.60
CA SER A 7 -5.05 5.25 2.39
C SER A 7 -5.17 6.57 3.14
N ASP A 8 -5.81 7.55 2.53
CA ASP A 8 -6.17 8.79 3.22
C ASP A 8 -7.06 8.45 4.42
N PRO A 9 -6.72 8.89 5.64
CA PRO A 9 -7.56 8.70 6.82
C PRO A 9 -8.99 9.17 6.63
N SER A 10 -9.23 10.22 5.85
CA SER A 10 -10.56 10.74 5.57
C SER A 10 -11.43 9.77 4.75
N SER A 11 -10.83 8.89 3.95
CA SER A 11 -11.52 7.88 3.15
C SER A 11 -11.78 6.58 3.90
N ILE A 12 -11.32 6.44 5.14
CA ILE A 12 -11.46 5.23 5.95
C ILE A 12 -12.76 5.31 6.75
N GLU A 13 -13.60 4.28 6.61
CA GLU A 13 -14.81 4.11 7.45
C GLU A 13 -14.44 3.47 8.78
N ARG A 14 -13.66 2.38 8.73
CA ARG A 14 -13.18 1.66 9.89
C ARG A 14 -11.94 0.81 9.57
N ILE A 15 -11.23 0.46 10.61
CA ILE A 15 -10.11 -0.48 10.56
C ILE A 15 -10.50 -1.71 11.36
N GLU A 16 -10.44 -2.88 10.73
CA GLU A 16 -10.67 -4.17 11.36
C GLU A 16 -9.33 -4.86 11.58
N VAL A 17 -9.09 -5.31 12.80
CA VAL A 17 -7.88 -6.07 13.15
C VAL A 17 -8.29 -7.49 13.50
N ILE A 18 -7.87 -8.45 12.67
CA ILE A 18 -8.04 -9.88 12.91
C ILE A 18 -6.76 -10.38 13.56
N LYS A 19 -6.85 -10.72 14.86
CA LYS A 19 -5.73 -11.28 15.63
C LYS A 19 -5.68 -12.79 15.47
N GLY A 20 -4.47 -13.32 15.28
CA GLY A 20 -4.26 -14.76 15.13
C GLY A 20 -4.18 -15.21 13.66
N PRO A 21 -4.03 -16.52 13.42
CA PRO A 21 -3.80 -17.03 12.09
C PRO A 21 -5.02 -16.88 11.18
N ALA A 22 -4.87 -16.08 10.14
CA ALA A 22 -5.86 -15.85 9.11
C ALA A 22 -5.36 -16.27 7.71
N SER A 23 -4.35 -17.13 7.66
CA SER A 23 -3.63 -17.52 6.45
C SER A 23 -4.49 -18.27 5.42
N VAL A 24 -5.55 -18.94 5.85
CA VAL A 24 -6.46 -19.63 4.92
C VAL A 24 -7.12 -18.62 3.98
N LEU A 25 -7.66 -17.53 4.52
CA LEU A 25 -8.36 -16.50 3.72
C LEU A 25 -7.43 -15.46 3.09
N TYR A 26 -6.33 -15.10 3.78
CA TYR A 26 -5.49 -13.95 3.41
C TYR A 26 -4.06 -14.31 2.99
N GLY A 27 -3.68 -15.60 3.00
CA GLY A 27 -2.37 -16.08 2.57
C GLY A 27 -1.33 -16.16 3.69
N SER A 28 -0.13 -16.60 3.34
CA SER A 28 0.97 -16.91 4.28
C SER A 28 1.41 -15.72 5.13
N ASP A 29 1.30 -14.50 4.61
CA ASP A 29 1.70 -13.28 5.31
C ASP A 29 0.77 -12.91 6.48
N ALA A 30 -0.38 -13.59 6.59
CA ALA A 30 -1.40 -13.37 7.60
C ALA A 30 -1.30 -14.31 8.83
N LEU A 31 -0.14 -14.93 9.06
CA LEU A 31 0.08 -15.83 10.21
C LEU A 31 -0.07 -15.12 11.57
N GLY A 32 0.34 -13.87 11.66
CA GLY A 32 0.24 -13.05 12.88
C GLY A 32 -1.06 -12.26 13.02
N GLY A 33 -1.88 -12.25 11.98
CA GLY A 33 -3.12 -11.49 11.91
C GLY A 33 -3.22 -10.61 10.66
N VAL A 34 -4.33 -9.92 10.53
CA VAL A 34 -4.66 -9.04 9.39
C VAL A 34 -5.19 -7.71 9.88
N VAL A 35 -4.75 -6.64 9.23
CA VAL A 35 -5.38 -5.32 9.33
C VAL A 35 -6.15 -5.07 8.06
N ASN A 36 -7.47 -5.04 8.17
CA ASN A 36 -8.38 -4.78 7.06
C ASN A 36 -8.90 -3.35 7.14
N ILE A 37 -8.62 -2.55 6.11
CA ILE A 37 -9.04 -1.15 6.03
C ILE A 37 -10.30 -1.08 5.17
N ILE A 38 -11.41 -0.73 5.80
CA ILE A 38 -12.69 -0.55 5.14
C ILE A 38 -12.86 0.92 4.79
N THR A 39 -12.98 1.20 3.51
CA THR A 39 -13.15 2.57 3.01
C THR A 39 -14.62 2.95 2.95
N LYS A 40 -14.90 4.25 3.10
CA LYS A 40 -16.24 4.81 3.09
C LYS A 40 -17.00 4.47 1.80
N LYS A 41 -18.29 4.21 1.97
CA LYS A 41 -19.31 4.16 0.92
C LYS A 41 -20.13 5.45 0.99
N GLY A 42 -20.99 5.70 0.01
CA GLY A 42 -21.87 6.84 0.03
C GLY A 42 -22.87 6.80 1.21
N SER A 43 -23.26 7.98 1.67
CA SER A 43 -24.28 8.17 2.68
C SER A 43 -25.64 7.59 2.22
N LYS A 44 -26.55 7.31 3.17
CA LYS A 44 -27.94 6.92 2.87
C LYS A 44 -28.78 8.09 2.34
N LYS A 45 -28.34 9.35 2.54
CA LYS A 45 -28.99 10.54 1.98
C LYS A 45 -28.74 10.61 0.46
N PRO A 46 -29.62 11.25 -0.31
CA PRO A 46 -29.40 11.44 -1.74
C PRO A 46 -28.10 12.19 -2.07
N PHE A 47 -27.73 13.14 -1.22
CA PHE A 47 -26.51 13.93 -1.31
C PHE A 47 -26.04 14.37 0.06
N GLU A 48 -24.75 14.26 0.28
CA GLU A 48 -24.06 14.77 1.46
C GLU A 48 -22.68 15.27 1.04
N ALA A 49 -22.26 16.40 1.57
CA ALA A 49 -20.95 16.98 1.36
C ALA A 49 -20.32 17.34 2.70
N GLU A 50 -19.03 17.08 2.83
CA GLU A 50 -18.23 17.42 3.98
C GLU A 50 -16.91 18.02 3.52
N GLY A 51 -16.45 19.06 4.20
CA GLY A 51 -15.15 19.66 3.98
C GLY A 51 -14.45 19.88 5.31
N SER A 52 -13.14 19.70 5.35
CA SER A 52 -12.34 20.01 6.52
C SER A 52 -11.05 20.72 6.14
N VAL A 53 -10.63 21.63 7.02
CA VAL A 53 -9.32 22.29 6.95
C VAL A 53 -8.70 22.17 8.33
N ALA A 54 -7.48 21.68 8.38
CA ALA A 54 -6.72 21.57 9.61
C ALA A 54 -5.36 22.25 9.49
N TRP A 55 -4.93 22.90 10.56
CA TRP A 55 -3.63 23.51 10.70
C TRP A 55 -2.79 22.75 11.71
N ASN A 56 -1.54 22.44 11.35
CA ASN A 56 -0.56 21.85 12.24
C ASN A 56 0.56 22.86 12.51
N GLY A 57 0.61 23.40 13.73
CA GLY A 57 1.61 24.40 14.10
C GLY A 57 3.03 23.87 14.25
N ALA A 58 3.23 22.56 14.47
CA ALA A 58 4.56 21.97 14.61
C ALA A 58 5.38 22.01 13.32
N GLY A 59 4.73 21.90 12.17
CA GLY A 59 5.37 21.93 10.85
C GLY A 59 4.89 23.07 9.96
N HIS A 60 4.10 24.01 10.47
CA HIS A 60 3.39 25.01 9.68
C HIS A 60 2.62 24.36 8.53
N GLY A 61 1.90 23.27 8.85
CA GLY A 61 1.26 22.43 7.87
C GLY A 61 -0.23 22.67 7.72
N TRP A 62 -0.72 22.35 6.53
CA TRP A 62 -2.14 22.37 6.19
C TRP A 62 -2.61 20.98 5.76
N ALA A 63 -3.84 20.65 6.13
CA ALA A 63 -4.55 19.51 5.59
C ALA A 63 -5.96 19.95 5.19
N GLU A 64 -6.32 19.69 3.96
CA GLU A 64 -7.63 20.02 3.38
C GLU A 64 -8.24 18.75 2.81
N THR A 65 -9.50 18.53 3.12
CA THR A 65 -10.26 17.40 2.56
C THR A 65 -11.64 17.85 2.13
N ILE A 66 -12.13 17.26 1.05
CA ILE A 66 -13.50 17.37 0.60
C ILE A 66 -14.06 15.99 0.31
N SER A 67 -15.25 15.71 0.76
CA SER A 67 -15.98 14.47 0.53
C SER A 67 -17.38 14.78 0.02
N LEU A 68 -17.80 14.07 -1.00
CA LEU A 68 -19.15 14.10 -1.56
C LEU A 68 -19.69 12.69 -1.60
N GLY A 69 -20.92 12.47 -1.23
CA GLY A 69 -21.50 11.13 -1.26
C GLY A 69 -23.00 11.13 -1.18
N GLY A 70 -23.60 10.00 -1.47
CA GLY A 70 -25.01 9.81 -1.38
C GLY A 70 -25.52 8.49 -1.95
N THR A 71 -26.81 8.29 -1.81
CA THR A 71 -27.53 7.14 -2.39
C THR A 71 -28.81 7.66 -3.04
N TYR A 72 -28.99 7.35 -4.31
CA TYR A 72 -30.15 7.76 -5.07
C TYR A 72 -30.56 6.68 -6.08
N LYS A 73 -31.78 6.18 -5.96
CA LYS A 73 -32.38 5.18 -6.90
C LYS A 73 -31.45 4.00 -7.21
N GLY A 74 -30.88 3.39 -6.17
CA GLY A 74 -29.96 2.24 -6.31
C GLY A 74 -28.51 2.59 -6.60
N LEU A 75 -28.21 3.84 -6.98
CA LEU A 75 -26.84 4.33 -7.10
C LEU A 75 -26.31 4.79 -5.75
N ASN A 76 -25.19 4.22 -5.31
CA ASN A 76 -24.42 4.67 -4.17
C ASN A 76 -23.08 5.22 -4.66
N TYR A 77 -22.72 6.42 -4.21
CA TYR A 77 -21.47 7.07 -4.64
C TYR A 77 -20.77 7.76 -3.49
N HIS A 78 -19.45 7.80 -3.57
CA HIS A 78 -18.60 8.54 -2.63
C HIS A 78 -17.34 9.01 -3.36
N LEU A 79 -17.05 10.31 -3.27
CA LEU A 79 -15.90 10.97 -3.87
C LEU A 79 -15.15 11.71 -2.77
N ASP A 80 -13.84 11.51 -2.72
CA ASP A 80 -12.94 12.21 -1.80
C ASP A 80 -11.79 12.85 -2.55
N ALA A 81 -11.36 13.99 -2.08
CA ALA A 81 -10.08 14.58 -2.46
C ALA A 81 -9.42 15.21 -1.24
N GLY A 82 -8.12 15.05 -1.14
CA GLY A 82 -7.34 15.57 -0.04
C GLY A 82 -6.00 16.15 -0.50
N TYR A 83 -5.56 17.16 0.21
CA TYR A 83 -4.23 17.73 0.10
C TYR A 83 -3.71 17.98 1.49
N GLN A 84 -2.46 17.61 1.74
CA GLN A 84 -1.76 17.99 2.95
C GLN A 84 -0.31 18.34 2.68
N SER A 85 0.21 19.28 3.43
CA SER A 85 1.61 19.66 3.39
C SER A 85 2.04 20.16 4.76
N HIS A 86 3.29 19.97 5.07
CA HIS A 86 3.97 20.66 6.16
C HIS A 86 5.42 20.94 5.78
N GLY A 87 5.97 22.02 6.33
CA GLY A 87 7.39 22.30 6.26
C GLY A 87 8.19 21.46 7.26
N ASN A 88 9.42 21.87 7.53
CA ASN A 88 10.27 21.18 8.48
C ASN A 88 9.63 21.14 9.89
N ILE A 89 9.73 20.02 10.54
CA ILE A 89 9.14 19.78 11.87
C ILE A 89 9.88 20.64 12.90
N LYS A 90 9.11 21.39 13.70
CA LYS A 90 9.63 22.14 14.83
C LYS A 90 9.76 21.23 16.04
N THR A 91 10.94 21.19 16.62
CA THR A 91 11.27 20.47 17.85
C THR A 91 11.66 21.45 18.96
N PRO A 92 11.78 21.04 20.21
CA PRO A 92 12.33 21.89 21.27
C PRO A 92 13.74 22.45 21.01
N LEU A 93 14.50 21.77 20.14
CA LEU A 93 15.87 22.15 19.75
C LEU A 93 15.93 22.98 18.47
N GLY A 94 14.80 23.27 17.83
CA GLY A 94 14.71 24.03 16.59
C GLY A 94 13.97 23.28 15.48
N TYR A 95 14.11 23.76 14.25
CA TYR A 95 13.53 23.09 13.08
C TYR A 95 14.44 21.97 12.58
N GLN A 96 13.91 20.77 12.48
CA GLN A 96 14.59 19.65 11.84
C GLN A 96 14.47 19.77 10.33
N LYS A 97 15.55 20.18 9.68
CA LYS A 97 15.62 20.34 8.23
C LYS A 97 15.44 19.00 7.51
N GLY A 98 14.87 19.02 6.31
CA GLY A 98 14.66 17.82 5.52
C GLY A 98 13.58 16.89 6.09
N THR A 99 12.55 17.44 6.71
CA THR A 99 11.38 16.70 7.21
C THR A 99 10.07 17.24 6.64
N ASP A 100 10.15 18.04 5.58
CA ASP A 100 8.98 18.54 4.86
C ASP A 100 8.28 17.42 4.08
N PHE A 101 7.00 17.63 3.90
CA PHE A 101 6.11 16.61 3.34
C PHE A 101 4.99 17.25 2.53
N ARG A 102 4.61 16.62 1.44
CA ARG A 102 3.47 17.01 0.62
C ARG A 102 2.79 15.79 0.04
N GLN A 103 1.47 15.77 0.10
CA GLN A 103 0.66 14.67 -0.41
C GLN A 103 -0.63 15.16 -1.05
N LYS A 104 -1.03 14.51 -2.13
CA LYS A 104 -2.32 14.65 -2.80
C LYS A 104 -2.96 13.28 -2.92
N ASN A 105 -4.24 13.21 -2.73
CA ASN A 105 -5.02 11.99 -2.93
C ASN A 105 -6.40 12.30 -3.46
N ALA A 106 -6.96 11.37 -4.19
CA ALA A 106 -8.36 11.37 -4.59
C ALA A 106 -8.86 9.94 -4.65
N SER A 107 -10.12 9.74 -4.31
CA SER A 107 -10.79 8.46 -4.44
C SER A 107 -12.22 8.60 -4.92
N ALA A 108 -12.70 7.60 -5.62
CA ALA A 108 -14.08 7.48 -6.08
C ALA A 108 -14.58 6.07 -5.82
N PHE A 109 -15.79 5.97 -5.30
CA PHE A 109 -16.56 4.75 -5.16
C PHE A 109 -17.90 4.93 -5.83
N LEU A 110 -18.30 3.99 -6.69
CA LEU A 110 -19.62 3.94 -7.30
C LEU A 110 -20.11 2.50 -7.21
N SER A 111 -21.35 2.31 -6.79
CA SER A 111 -22.02 1.02 -6.87
C SER A 111 -23.48 1.20 -7.27
N TYR A 112 -24.04 0.19 -7.92
CA TYR A 112 -25.42 0.17 -8.32
C TYR A 112 -26.08 -1.14 -7.89
N ASP A 113 -27.19 -1.02 -7.19
CA ASP A 113 -28.04 -2.14 -6.80
C ASP A 113 -29.06 -2.38 -7.91
N PHE A 114 -28.85 -3.41 -8.72
CA PHE A 114 -29.75 -3.78 -9.81
C PHE A 114 -31.08 -4.31 -9.26
N ASN A 115 -30.99 -5.02 -8.14
CA ASN A 115 -32.12 -5.51 -7.36
C ASN A 115 -31.62 -5.87 -5.94
N GLU A 116 -32.44 -6.52 -5.13
CA GLU A 116 -32.11 -6.95 -3.78
C GLU A 116 -31.00 -8.01 -3.69
N HIS A 117 -30.72 -8.70 -4.80
CA HIS A 117 -29.70 -9.75 -4.86
C HIS A 117 -28.39 -9.31 -5.52
N PHE A 118 -28.42 -8.40 -6.49
CA PHE A 118 -27.28 -8.09 -7.32
C PHE A 118 -26.82 -6.64 -7.20
N THR A 119 -25.51 -6.49 -6.89
CA THR A 119 -24.83 -5.20 -6.86
C THR A 119 -23.53 -5.31 -7.67
N ALA A 120 -23.21 -4.29 -8.43
CA ALA A 120 -21.90 -4.14 -9.05
C ALA A 120 -21.37 -2.72 -8.80
N GLY A 121 -20.07 -2.56 -8.86
CA GLY A 121 -19.48 -1.27 -8.64
C GLY A 121 -18.02 -1.18 -9.02
N LEU A 122 -17.50 0.02 -8.86
CA LEU A 122 -16.10 0.34 -9.09
C LEU A 122 -15.54 1.20 -7.95
N ARG A 123 -14.24 1.09 -7.77
CA ARG A 123 -13.45 1.97 -6.91
C ARG A 123 -12.20 2.40 -7.67
N ALA A 124 -11.90 3.67 -7.63
CA ALA A 124 -10.66 4.21 -8.16
C ALA A 124 -10.00 5.07 -7.07
N ASP A 125 -8.71 4.96 -6.91
CA ASP A 125 -7.95 5.81 -6.02
C ASP A 125 -6.59 6.19 -6.61
N THR A 126 -6.16 7.40 -6.33
CA THR A 126 -4.84 7.91 -6.68
C THR A 126 -4.22 8.62 -5.49
N PHE A 127 -2.93 8.49 -5.38
CA PHE A 127 -2.11 9.04 -4.32
C PHE A 127 -0.79 9.49 -4.92
N ASP A 128 -0.32 10.69 -4.56
CA ASP A 128 0.97 11.24 -4.97
C ASP A 128 1.59 11.98 -3.80
N SER A 129 2.82 11.62 -3.45
CA SER A 129 3.51 12.13 -2.27
C SER A 129 4.96 12.45 -2.56
N ASP A 130 5.44 13.52 -1.95
CA ASP A 130 6.83 13.97 -1.85
C ASP A 130 7.17 14.05 -0.36
N ILE A 131 8.13 13.25 0.06
CA ILE A 131 8.46 13.06 1.47
C ILE A 131 9.96 13.26 1.67
N ASN A 132 10.30 14.12 2.61
CA ASN A 132 11.65 14.28 3.12
C ASN A 132 11.73 13.79 4.57
N SER A 133 12.81 13.10 4.90
CA SER A 133 13.13 12.66 6.25
C SER A 133 14.63 12.77 6.51
N SER A 134 14.98 13.27 7.66
CA SER A 134 16.35 13.36 8.13
C SER A 134 16.49 12.83 9.55
N SER A 135 17.69 12.44 9.95
CA SER A 135 17.97 12.06 11.34
C SER A 135 18.48 13.26 12.11
N TRP A 136 17.86 13.54 13.26
CA TRP A 136 18.27 14.61 14.16
C TRP A 136 19.69 14.42 14.71
N GLU A 137 20.10 13.19 14.95
CA GLU A 137 21.45 12.87 15.44
C GLU A 137 22.54 13.32 14.47
N TYR A 138 22.29 13.17 13.16
CA TYR A 138 23.22 13.59 12.12
C TYR A 138 23.21 15.11 11.88
N GLU A 139 22.09 15.79 12.13
CA GLU A 139 22.03 17.25 12.01
C GLU A 139 22.83 17.98 13.09
N GLN A 140 23.04 17.36 14.24
CA GLN A 140 23.81 17.93 15.35
C GLN A 140 25.32 17.72 15.21
N ASP A 141 25.74 16.74 14.42
CA ASP A 141 27.13 16.49 14.10
C ASP A 141 27.49 17.21 12.79
N PRO A 142 28.29 18.30 12.82
CA PRO A 142 28.67 19.03 11.62
C PRO A 142 29.50 18.20 10.63
N ASN A 143 29.96 17.03 11.05
CA ASN A 143 30.76 16.10 10.25
C ASN A 143 29.93 14.95 9.65
N SER A 144 28.65 14.87 10.02
CA SER A 144 27.74 13.80 9.57
C SER A 144 26.46 14.37 8.99
N GLU A 145 25.97 13.76 7.92
CA GLU A 145 24.73 14.13 7.27
C GLU A 145 23.96 12.86 6.87
N PHE A 146 22.68 12.85 7.15
CA PHE A 146 21.78 11.77 6.76
C PHE A 146 20.44 12.34 6.32
N PHE A 147 20.02 11.98 5.12
CA PHE A 147 18.64 12.25 4.69
C PHE A 147 18.09 11.15 3.77
N VAL A 148 16.78 11.02 3.78
CA VAL A 148 15.98 10.23 2.84
C VAL A 148 15.03 11.19 2.15
N HIS A 149 15.06 11.20 0.81
CA HIS A 149 14.14 11.95 -0.02
C HIS A 149 13.37 10.99 -0.91
N ILE A 150 12.05 11.07 -0.85
CA ILE A 150 11.14 10.32 -1.71
C ILE A 150 10.38 11.35 -2.56
N PRO A 151 11.00 11.86 -3.66
CA PRO A 151 10.44 12.94 -4.46
C PRO A 151 9.18 12.53 -5.22
N LYS A 152 8.97 11.22 -5.32
CA LYS A 152 7.80 10.66 -5.95
C LYS A 152 7.43 9.33 -5.33
N TRP A 153 6.25 9.30 -4.75
CA TRP A 153 5.59 8.06 -4.41
C TRP A 153 4.14 8.14 -4.88
N LYS A 154 3.88 7.56 -6.04
CA LYS A 154 2.58 7.60 -6.70
C LYS A 154 1.98 6.21 -6.79
N ARG A 155 0.70 6.09 -6.44
CA ARG A 155 -0.11 4.90 -6.64
C ARG A 155 -1.41 5.28 -7.33
N ASP A 156 -1.74 4.57 -8.39
CA ASP A 156 -3.03 4.61 -9.07
C ASP A 156 -3.65 3.21 -9.00
N LYS A 157 -4.90 3.11 -8.60
CA LYS A 157 -5.64 1.84 -8.50
C LYS A 157 -7.04 2.00 -9.05
N VAL A 158 -7.48 1.00 -9.80
CA VAL A 158 -8.88 0.83 -10.23
C VAL A 158 -9.31 -0.58 -9.89
N ALA A 159 -10.46 -0.73 -9.24
CA ALA A 159 -11.04 -2.00 -8.87
C ALA A 159 -12.51 -2.06 -9.30
N LEU A 160 -12.93 -3.22 -9.76
CA LEU A 160 -14.31 -3.55 -10.10
C LEU A 160 -14.78 -4.67 -9.19
N PHE A 161 -16.05 -4.70 -8.87
CA PHE A 161 -16.66 -5.81 -8.17
C PHE A 161 -18.08 -6.08 -8.66
N ALA A 162 -18.49 -7.33 -8.54
CA ALA A 162 -19.87 -7.77 -8.70
C ALA A 162 -20.21 -8.75 -7.57
N GLU A 163 -21.38 -8.59 -6.97
CA GLU A 163 -21.80 -9.38 -5.82
C GLU A 163 -23.26 -9.82 -6.00
N GLY A 164 -23.49 -11.11 -5.77
CA GLY A 164 -24.82 -11.68 -5.61
C GLY A 164 -25.04 -12.15 -4.19
N LYS A 165 -26.20 -11.86 -3.60
CA LYS A 165 -26.58 -12.25 -2.22
C LYS A 165 -27.85 -13.07 -2.23
N ASN A 166 -27.91 -14.06 -1.34
CA ASN A 166 -29.09 -14.93 -1.17
C ASN A 166 -29.58 -15.52 -2.50
N LEU A 167 -28.64 -16.10 -3.26
CA LEU A 167 -28.92 -16.62 -4.60
C LEU A 167 -29.77 -17.89 -4.56
N ASN A 168 -29.60 -18.68 -3.51
CA ASN A 168 -30.47 -19.80 -3.14
C ASN A 168 -30.28 -20.12 -1.64
N GLU A 169 -30.90 -21.21 -1.15
CA GLU A 169 -30.84 -21.61 0.26
C GLU A 169 -29.44 -21.99 0.77
N TYR A 170 -28.51 -22.33 -0.12
CA TYR A 170 -27.14 -22.71 0.22
C TYR A 170 -26.13 -21.63 -0.10
N LEU A 171 -26.21 -21.00 -1.29
CA LEU A 171 -25.28 -19.99 -1.76
C LEU A 171 -25.76 -18.60 -1.30
N THR A 172 -25.23 -18.15 -0.17
CA THR A 172 -25.64 -16.89 0.48
C THR A 172 -24.96 -15.68 -0.11
N ARG A 173 -23.75 -15.87 -0.70
CA ARG A 173 -23.01 -14.81 -1.34
C ARG A 173 -22.07 -15.36 -2.42
N LEU A 174 -22.03 -14.70 -3.54
CA LEU A 174 -21.02 -14.89 -4.57
C LEU A 174 -20.44 -13.54 -4.93
N ARG A 175 -19.13 -13.39 -4.80
CA ARG A 175 -18.46 -12.12 -5.09
C ARG A 175 -17.27 -12.33 -6.00
N TRP A 176 -17.22 -11.51 -7.04
CA TRP A 176 -16.05 -11.32 -7.89
C TRP A 176 -15.45 -9.95 -7.64
N ASP A 177 -14.12 -9.88 -7.55
CA ASP A 177 -13.34 -8.66 -7.51
C ASP A 177 -12.24 -8.75 -8.57
N GLY A 178 -11.98 -7.63 -9.24
CA GLY A 178 -10.87 -7.49 -10.16
C GLY A 178 -10.23 -6.12 -9.99
N TYR A 179 -8.90 -6.03 -10.01
CA TYR A 179 -8.22 -4.76 -9.87
C TYR A 179 -6.94 -4.67 -10.69
N TRP A 180 -6.61 -3.44 -11.01
CA TRP A 180 -5.32 -3.02 -11.54
C TRP A 180 -4.73 -1.93 -10.66
N GLN A 181 -3.43 -2.02 -10.39
CA GLN A 181 -2.69 -1.05 -9.60
C GLN A 181 -1.34 -0.77 -10.24
N LYS A 182 -0.94 0.48 -10.21
CA LYS A 182 0.42 0.93 -10.56
C LYS A 182 0.99 1.70 -9.38
N ASN A 183 2.19 1.29 -8.95
CA ASN A 183 2.94 1.95 -7.91
C ASN A 183 4.30 2.38 -8.48
N HIS A 184 4.66 3.64 -8.27
CA HIS A 184 5.94 4.20 -8.67
C HIS A 184 6.56 4.94 -7.49
N LYS A 185 7.72 4.51 -7.06
CA LYS A 185 8.44 5.10 -5.93
C LYS A 185 9.89 5.38 -6.30
N ASN A 186 10.27 6.64 -6.22
CA ASN A 186 11.66 7.08 -6.27
C ASN A 186 12.12 7.36 -4.84
N MET A 187 13.30 6.89 -4.48
CA MET A 187 13.86 7.10 -3.16
C MET A 187 15.35 7.36 -3.26
N ARG A 188 15.80 8.46 -2.66
CA ARG A 188 17.20 8.77 -2.49
C ARG A 188 17.58 8.66 -1.02
N ASN A 189 18.62 7.87 -0.76
CA ASN A 189 19.24 7.79 0.56
C ASN A 189 20.64 8.39 0.45
N TYR A 190 20.93 9.35 1.29
CA TYR A 190 22.23 10.00 1.38
C TYR A 190 22.77 9.90 2.79
N VAL A 191 23.99 9.42 2.91
CA VAL A 191 24.72 9.33 4.18
C VAL A 191 26.13 9.86 3.96
N SER A 192 26.55 10.79 4.80
CA SER A 192 27.93 11.29 4.89
C SER A 192 28.40 11.17 6.32
N LEU A 193 29.48 10.45 6.53
CA LEU A 193 30.06 10.20 7.85
C LEU A 193 31.53 10.60 7.86
N SER A 194 32.00 11.12 8.99
CA SER A 194 33.43 11.39 9.26
C SER A 194 33.89 10.51 10.43
N PRO A 195 34.23 9.23 10.16
CA PRO A 195 34.54 8.25 11.22
C PRO A 195 35.82 8.59 12.02
N MET A 196 36.69 9.42 11.48
CA MET A 196 37.89 9.92 12.11
C MET A 196 38.31 11.27 11.52
N PRO A 197 39.17 12.06 12.17
CA PRO A 197 39.67 13.33 11.63
C PRO A 197 40.20 13.18 10.21
N HIS A 198 39.76 14.06 9.30
CA HIS A 198 40.11 14.09 7.88
C HIS A 198 39.59 12.89 7.01
N ALA A 199 38.92 11.92 7.61
CA ALA A 199 38.25 10.86 6.84
C ALA A 199 36.81 11.23 6.54
N LYS A 200 36.36 10.98 5.30
CA LYS A 200 34.95 11.18 4.91
C LYS A 200 34.48 9.99 4.08
N VAL A 201 33.34 9.43 4.48
CA VAL A 201 32.67 8.35 3.76
C VAL A 201 31.31 8.88 3.32
N ILE A 202 31.03 8.83 2.04
CA ILE A 202 29.75 9.26 1.46
C ILE A 202 29.12 8.04 0.75
N THR A 203 27.84 7.82 1.03
CA THR A 203 27.00 6.88 0.26
C THR A 203 25.77 7.63 -0.22
N ASP A 204 25.56 7.65 -1.52
CA ASP A 204 24.39 8.24 -2.18
C ASP A 204 23.74 7.18 -3.06
N SER A 205 22.51 6.83 -2.77
CA SER A 205 21.77 5.78 -3.47
C SER A 205 20.43 6.33 -3.96
N LEU A 206 20.16 6.15 -5.25
CA LEU A 206 18.90 6.48 -5.90
C LEU A 206 18.24 5.19 -6.40
N ALA A 207 17.02 4.92 -5.95
CA ALA A 207 16.21 3.78 -6.36
C ALA A 207 14.93 4.27 -7.05
N ASP A 208 14.65 3.76 -8.24
CA ASP A 208 13.39 3.93 -8.99
C ASP A 208 12.71 2.56 -9.10
N ASN A 209 11.60 2.41 -8.38
CA ASN A 209 10.83 1.17 -8.33
C ASN A 209 9.45 1.38 -8.93
N ARG A 210 9.08 0.54 -9.90
CA ARG A 210 7.78 0.53 -10.56
C ARG A 210 7.18 -0.86 -10.45
N ILE A 211 5.98 -0.94 -9.91
CA ILE A 211 5.23 -2.19 -9.78
C ILE A 211 3.87 -2.00 -10.44
N LYS A 212 3.52 -2.91 -11.34
CA LYS A 212 2.16 -3.05 -11.87
C LYS A 212 1.58 -4.35 -11.34
N THR A 213 0.42 -4.27 -10.73
CA THR A 213 -0.30 -5.42 -10.17
C THR A 213 -1.64 -5.59 -10.86
N TYR A 214 -1.95 -6.81 -11.24
CA TYR A 214 -3.27 -7.24 -11.70
C TYR A 214 -3.76 -8.31 -10.76
N GLY A 215 -4.97 -8.18 -10.27
CA GLY A 215 -5.56 -9.18 -9.39
C GLY A 215 -7.00 -9.46 -9.75
N THR A 216 -7.42 -10.69 -9.52
CA THR A 216 -8.82 -11.08 -9.55
C THR A 216 -9.09 -12.14 -8.51
N SER A 217 -10.28 -12.11 -7.94
CA SER A 217 -10.73 -13.13 -7.00
C SER A 217 -12.20 -13.46 -7.17
N LEU A 218 -12.55 -14.68 -6.88
CA LEU A 218 -13.92 -15.17 -6.81
C LEU A 218 -14.11 -15.87 -5.47
N GLN A 219 -15.09 -15.43 -4.69
CA GLN A 219 -15.43 -16.02 -3.39
C GLN A 219 -16.90 -16.40 -3.36
N ALA A 220 -17.18 -17.58 -2.84
CA ALA A 220 -18.53 -18.06 -2.58
C ALA A 220 -18.69 -18.42 -1.10
N ASP A 221 -19.75 -17.91 -0.50
CA ASP A 221 -20.14 -18.17 0.89
C ASP A 221 -21.37 -19.06 0.90
N TRP A 222 -21.28 -20.16 1.64
CA TRP A 222 -22.27 -21.24 1.67
C TRP A 222 -22.80 -21.44 3.07
N GLN A 223 -24.11 -21.49 3.22
CA GLN A 223 -24.76 -21.96 4.43
C GLN A 223 -25.21 -23.40 4.22
N LEU A 224 -24.55 -24.34 4.89
CA LEU A 224 -24.80 -25.77 4.77
C LEU A 224 -25.55 -26.25 6.02
N GLY A 225 -26.88 -26.14 5.99
CA GLY A 225 -27.74 -26.36 7.17
C GLY A 225 -27.58 -25.22 8.19
N GLU A 226 -27.99 -25.49 9.42
CA GLU A 226 -28.01 -24.48 10.50
C GLU A 226 -26.63 -24.24 11.13
N SER A 227 -25.71 -25.22 11.04
CA SER A 227 -24.48 -25.25 11.83
C SER A 227 -23.21 -25.07 11.07
N ASN A 228 -23.23 -25.10 9.73
CA ASN A 228 -22.02 -25.05 8.92
C ASN A 228 -22.03 -23.87 7.97
N PHE A 229 -21.00 -23.04 8.08
CA PHE A 229 -20.75 -21.93 7.16
C PHE A 229 -19.42 -22.17 6.45
N LEU A 230 -19.47 -22.29 5.11
CA LEU A 230 -18.31 -22.56 4.28
C LEU A 230 -17.99 -21.35 3.40
N ILE A 231 -16.75 -20.94 3.37
CA ILE A 231 -16.20 -19.97 2.43
C ILE A 231 -15.27 -20.70 1.48
N THR A 232 -15.49 -20.58 0.18
CA THR A 232 -14.59 -21.08 -0.85
C THR A 232 -14.12 -19.95 -1.74
N GLY A 233 -12.92 -20.07 -2.30
CA GLY A 233 -12.45 -19.01 -3.17
C GLY A 233 -11.26 -19.39 -4.04
N TYR A 234 -11.06 -18.55 -5.04
CA TYR A 234 -9.92 -18.55 -5.93
C TYR A 234 -9.36 -17.13 -6.02
N GLU A 235 -8.06 -17.02 -6.02
CA GLU A 235 -7.33 -15.76 -6.17
C GLU A 235 -6.24 -15.89 -7.22
N PHE A 236 -6.10 -14.86 -8.03
CA PHE A 236 -5.02 -14.66 -8.97
C PHE A 236 -4.41 -13.28 -8.76
N VAL A 237 -3.11 -13.21 -8.61
CA VAL A 237 -2.36 -11.94 -8.55
C VAL A 237 -1.13 -12.04 -9.44
N GLN A 238 -0.87 -11.01 -10.21
CA GLN A 238 0.33 -10.89 -11.02
C GLN A 238 1.00 -9.55 -10.76
N ASP A 239 2.23 -9.62 -10.28
CA ASP A 239 3.10 -8.46 -10.09
C ASP A 239 4.16 -8.40 -11.20
N GLN A 240 4.34 -7.22 -11.76
CA GLN A 240 5.40 -6.88 -12.70
C GLN A 240 6.27 -5.80 -12.06
N LEU A 241 7.47 -6.18 -11.66
CA LEU A 241 8.45 -5.31 -11.03
C LEU A 241 9.48 -4.83 -12.05
N GLU A 242 9.77 -3.55 -12.00
CA GLU A 242 10.92 -2.91 -12.63
C GLU A 242 11.62 -2.07 -11.57
N ALA A 243 12.87 -2.41 -11.26
CA ALA A 243 13.67 -1.76 -10.25
C ALA A 243 14.99 -1.30 -10.87
N ASP A 244 15.27 -0.02 -10.75
CA ASP A 244 16.51 0.63 -11.16
C ASP A 244 17.18 1.26 -9.95
N THR A 245 18.42 0.93 -9.65
CA THR A 245 19.14 1.43 -8.50
C THR A 245 20.56 1.85 -8.90
N GLU A 246 20.83 3.13 -8.69
CA GLU A 246 22.18 3.67 -8.78
C GLU A 246 22.70 3.99 -7.38
N ALA A 247 23.94 3.59 -7.09
CA ALA A 247 24.60 3.93 -5.84
C ALA A 247 26.03 4.38 -6.07
N ARG A 248 26.43 5.43 -5.38
CA ARG A 248 27.81 5.94 -5.34
C ARG A 248 28.30 5.87 -3.91
N SER A 249 29.46 5.29 -3.73
CA SER A 249 30.16 5.24 -2.45
C SER A 249 31.57 5.75 -2.64
N SER A 250 31.98 6.73 -1.84
CA SER A 250 33.33 7.29 -1.86
C SER A 250 33.91 7.34 -0.46
N MET A 251 35.21 7.12 -0.37
CA MET A 251 35.99 7.29 0.84
C MET A 251 37.17 8.22 0.54
N SER A 252 37.37 9.23 1.35
CA SER A 252 38.49 10.16 1.22
C SER A 252 39.19 10.36 2.55
N MET A 253 40.49 10.67 2.49
CA MET A 253 41.32 11.04 3.62
C MET A 253 42.03 12.34 3.29
N GLY A 254 41.60 13.45 3.89
CA GLY A 254 42.01 14.79 3.49
C GLY A 254 41.74 15.03 2.01
N PRO A 255 42.72 15.51 1.23
CA PRO A 255 42.55 15.77 -0.19
C PRO A 255 42.60 14.50 -1.08
N MET A 256 42.93 13.32 -0.49
CA MET A 256 43.08 12.07 -1.25
C MET A 256 41.79 11.29 -1.27
N THR A 257 41.36 10.89 -2.46
CA THR A 257 40.28 9.90 -2.66
C THR A 257 40.83 8.50 -2.57
N MET A 258 40.47 7.77 -1.53
CA MET A 258 40.93 6.39 -1.28
C MET A 258 40.10 5.36 -2.06
N SER A 259 38.85 5.63 -2.25
CA SER A 259 37.91 4.74 -2.98
C SER A 259 36.77 5.58 -3.59
N ASN A 260 36.40 5.23 -4.82
CA ASN A 260 35.22 5.76 -5.47
C ASN A 260 34.57 4.61 -6.26
N LYS A 261 33.39 4.20 -5.83
CA LYS A 261 32.66 3.09 -6.42
C LYS A 261 31.28 3.57 -6.85
N GLN A 262 30.95 3.34 -8.11
CA GLN A 262 29.60 3.54 -8.64
C GLN A 262 29.02 2.19 -9.03
N THR A 263 27.82 1.92 -8.59
CA THR A 263 27.10 0.69 -8.95
C THR A 263 25.76 1.08 -9.57
N HIS A 264 25.38 0.35 -10.61
CA HIS A 264 24.07 0.42 -11.22
C HIS A 264 23.48 -0.98 -11.30
N ARG A 265 22.24 -1.14 -10.84
CA ARG A 265 21.51 -2.40 -10.89
C ARG A 265 20.14 -2.17 -11.51
N TYR A 266 19.82 -2.96 -12.50
CA TYR A 266 18.52 -2.99 -13.13
C TYR A 266 17.93 -4.39 -13.08
N ASN A 267 16.72 -4.51 -12.56
CA ASN A 267 15.99 -5.77 -12.49
C ASN A 267 14.59 -5.58 -13.04
N LYS A 268 14.16 -6.53 -13.86
CA LYS A 268 12.79 -6.63 -14.35
C LYS A 268 12.31 -8.05 -14.20
N GLY A 269 11.21 -8.23 -13.51
CA GLY A 269 10.66 -9.53 -13.21
C GLY A 269 9.14 -9.52 -13.17
N LYS A 270 8.60 -10.73 -13.15
CA LYS A 270 7.18 -11.00 -13.05
C LYS A 270 6.97 -12.12 -12.04
N GLU A 271 6.02 -11.92 -11.15
CA GLU A 271 5.56 -12.95 -10.24
C GLU A 271 4.06 -13.17 -10.45
N THR A 272 3.67 -14.41 -10.50
CA THR A 272 2.28 -14.82 -10.65
C THR A 272 1.92 -15.74 -9.49
N THR A 273 0.92 -15.36 -8.73
CA THR A 273 0.40 -16.12 -7.59
C THR A 273 -1.02 -16.55 -7.88
N ASN A 274 -1.29 -17.82 -7.70
CA ASN A 274 -2.63 -18.37 -7.71
C ASN A 274 -2.90 -19.04 -6.36
N ALA A 275 -4.13 -19.00 -5.90
CA ALA A 275 -4.54 -19.71 -4.70
C ALA A 275 -5.98 -20.16 -4.78
N ILE A 276 -6.23 -21.34 -4.24
CA ILE A 276 -7.57 -21.84 -3.94
C ILE A 276 -7.68 -22.07 -2.45
N PHE A 277 -8.83 -21.81 -1.88
CA PHE A 277 -9.05 -22.00 -0.45
C PHE A 277 -10.47 -22.43 -0.12
N ALA A 278 -10.60 -23.09 1.01
CA ALA A 278 -11.86 -23.42 1.64
C ALA A 278 -11.71 -23.27 3.15
N SER A 279 -12.65 -22.58 3.78
CA SER A 279 -12.69 -22.37 5.23
C SER A 279 -14.08 -22.69 5.75
N MET A 280 -14.16 -23.57 6.72
CA MET A 280 -15.40 -24.01 7.35
C MET A 280 -15.47 -23.50 8.78
N GLU A 281 -16.61 -22.94 9.13
CA GLU A 281 -17.01 -22.68 10.50
C GLU A 281 -18.17 -23.60 10.86
N THR A 282 -17.98 -24.41 11.89
CA THR A 282 -19.01 -25.34 12.41
C THR A 282 -19.39 -24.94 13.81
N THR A 283 -20.68 -24.67 14.03
CA THR A 283 -21.23 -24.45 15.36
C THR A 283 -21.57 -25.80 15.98
N LEU A 284 -20.93 -26.10 17.11
CA LEU A 284 -21.15 -27.31 17.91
C LEU A 284 -22.12 -27.03 19.05
N PRO A 285 -22.66 -28.08 19.70
CA PRO A 285 -23.46 -27.94 20.93
C PRO A 285 -22.72 -27.10 21.99
N MET A 286 -23.47 -26.38 22.84
CA MET A 286 -22.98 -25.47 23.87
C MET A 286 -22.23 -24.23 23.33
N ASP A 287 -22.61 -23.77 22.12
CA ASP A 287 -22.08 -22.59 21.46
C ASP A 287 -20.55 -22.62 21.19
N PHE A 288 -19.96 -23.80 21.12
CA PHE A 288 -18.60 -23.95 20.66
C PHE A 288 -18.55 -23.76 19.15
N THR A 289 -17.57 -22.98 18.68
CA THR A 289 -17.31 -22.77 17.26
C THR A 289 -15.99 -23.41 16.87
N LEU A 290 -16.03 -24.28 15.87
CA LEU A 290 -14.86 -24.93 15.30
C LEU A 290 -14.57 -24.29 13.92
N ASN A 291 -13.40 -23.68 13.79
CA ASN A 291 -12.91 -23.11 12.54
C ASN A 291 -11.77 -23.95 11.98
N TYR A 292 -11.90 -24.41 10.74
CA TYR A 292 -10.86 -25.14 10.03
C TYR A 292 -10.89 -24.84 8.56
N GLY A 293 -9.73 -24.98 7.90
CA GLY A 293 -9.67 -24.69 6.48
C GLY A 293 -8.36 -25.09 5.86
N VAL A 294 -8.32 -25.00 4.55
CA VAL A 294 -7.16 -25.31 3.72
C VAL A 294 -6.99 -24.23 2.66
N ARG A 295 -5.75 -23.85 2.40
CA ARG A 295 -5.35 -23.01 1.29
C ARG A 295 -4.19 -23.66 0.56
N TYR A 296 -4.30 -23.76 -0.74
CA TYR A 296 -3.20 -24.14 -1.61
C TYR A 296 -2.80 -22.96 -2.48
N THR A 297 -1.54 -22.57 -2.38
CA THR A 297 -0.99 -21.44 -3.11
C THR A 297 0.19 -21.92 -3.96
N TRP A 298 0.21 -21.52 -5.24
CA TRP A 298 1.38 -21.74 -6.10
C TRP A 298 1.84 -20.40 -6.67
N VAL A 299 3.15 -20.25 -6.67
CA VAL A 299 3.83 -19.02 -7.09
C VAL A 299 4.80 -19.36 -8.21
N GLU A 300 4.74 -18.60 -9.28
CA GLU A 300 5.68 -18.64 -10.39
C GLU A 300 6.39 -17.29 -10.49
N SER A 301 7.70 -17.29 -10.30
CA SER A 301 8.54 -16.10 -10.43
C SER A 301 9.44 -16.21 -11.64
N LYS A 302 9.45 -15.17 -12.49
CA LYS A 302 10.28 -15.08 -13.67
C LYS A 302 11.10 -13.80 -13.66
N LEU A 303 12.40 -13.94 -13.69
CA LEU A 303 13.33 -12.84 -13.92
C LEU A 303 13.48 -12.63 -15.43
N ASN A 304 13.01 -11.50 -15.93
CA ASN A 304 13.02 -11.19 -17.35
C ASN A 304 14.33 -10.53 -17.80
N LYS A 305 14.90 -9.70 -16.92
CA LYS A 305 16.16 -9.02 -17.15
C LYS A 305 16.82 -8.69 -15.82
N ALA A 306 18.11 -8.92 -15.73
CA ALA A 306 18.95 -8.44 -14.65
C ALA A 306 20.26 -7.93 -15.26
N SER A 307 20.72 -6.78 -14.81
CA SER A 307 22.06 -6.29 -15.13
C SER A 307 22.63 -5.57 -13.92
N ALA A 308 23.93 -5.69 -13.74
CA ALA A 308 24.67 -4.95 -12.74
C ALA A 308 25.95 -4.42 -13.36
N SER A 309 26.31 -3.20 -13.03
CA SER A 309 27.59 -2.62 -13.38
C SER A 309 28.29 -2.05 -12.15
N VAL A 310 29.60 -2.12 -12.15
CA VAL A 310 30.45 -1.53 -11.14
C VAL A 310 31.51 -0.72 -11.85
N ASN A 311 31.57 0.60 -11.58
CA ASN A 311 32.50 1.52 -12.23
C ASN A 311 32.49 1.42 -13.76
N GLY A 312 31.31 1.21 -14.36
CA GLY A 312 31.13 1.07 -15.80
C GLY A 312 31.36 -0.31 -16.40
N TYR A 313 31.82 -1.31 -15.62
CA TYR A 313 31.91 -2.71 -16.06
C TYR A 313 30.58 -3.41 -15.81
N GLU A 314 29.96 -3.91 -16.87
CA GLU A 314 28.68 -4.63 -16.80
C GLU A 314 28.88 -6.14 -16.59
N SER A 315 28.07 -6.71 -15.70
CA SER A 315 27.80 -8.16 -15.66
C SER A 315 26.33 -8.38 -16.03
N LYS A 316 26.10 -9.26 -16.97
CA LYS A 316 24.73 -9.65 -17.40
C LYS A 316 24.37 -10.99 -16.81
#